data_6cf69bac16722ba4431302baafe97ee5
#
_entry.id   6cf69bac16722ba4431302baafe97ee5
#
_cell.length_a   1.000
_cell.length_b   1.000
_cell.length_c   1.000
_cell.angle_alpha   90.00
_cell.angle_beta   90.00
_cell.angle_gamma   90.00
#
_symmetry.space_group_name_H-M   'P 1'
#
loop_
_entity.id
_entity.type
_entity.pdbx_description
1 polymer ?
#
loop_
_entity_poly.entity_id
_entity_poly.type
_entity_poly.pdbx_seq_one_letter_code
_entity_poly.pdbx_strand_id
1 'polypeptide(L)'
;MLETSARLLRLLSLLQLRRDWPGPALADRLGVSTRTVRTDIERLRTLGYPVHATPGVAGGYRLGSGSALPPLLLDDDEAVAVTIGLVTAANGAITGIEEMAVRALAKLQQVLPSRLRHRVEVLTAATVHVPGDEESTVDAAVLTAVAGAIRASERLRFDYESHSGTPSSRDVEPHRMVHWGRRWYLVAWDVERGDWRTFRVDRITPKIPNGPRFTPRALSEEEIAERVRRGVGTATWAYRARVRMAAPAEVIRARMPAAVEVEPDGPDHCVAHVGSDSPRMLTLYLGLADVEFEVLDSPALAEHLVATAARFRRAAGRQ
;
A
#
# COMPACT_ATOMS: atom_id res chain seq x y z
N MET A 1 19.57 27.58 31.57
CA MET A 1 19.66 26.19 31.02
C MET A 1 18.33 25.71 30.41
N LEU A 2 17.19 25.88 31.07
CA LEU A 2 15.85 25.52 30.54
C LEU A 2 15.52 26.19 29.18
N GLU A 3 15.80 27.50 29.02
CA GLU A 3 15.60 28.19 27.73
C GLU A 3 16.46 27.64 26.62
N THR A 4 17.68 27.21 26.90
CA THR A 4 18.58 26.63 25.88
C THR A 4 18.06 25.25 25.39
N SER A 5 17.62 24.40 26.34
CA SER A 5 17.07 23.09 26.01
C SER A 5 15.77 23.21 25.19
N ALA A 6 14.86 24.07 25.59
CA ALA A 6 13.62 24.35 24.86
C ALA A 6 13.90 24.90 23.45
N ARG A 7 14.91 25.77 23.32
CA ARG A 7 15.33 26.30 22.02
C ARG A 7 15.95 25.24 21.11
N LEU A 8 16.78 24.32 21.65
CA LEU A 8 17.34 23.19 20.90
C LEU A 8 16.24 22.27 20.36
N LEU A 9 15.23 21.96 21.17
CA LEU A 9 14.08 21.17 20.70
C LEU A 9 13.29 21.90 19.61
N ARG A 10 13.05 23.22 19.76
CA ARG A 10 12.41 24.03 18.71
C ARG A 10 13.24 24.08 17.43
N LEU A 11 14.55 24.22 17.53
CA LEU A 11 15.46 24.18 16.37
C LEU A 11 15.38 22.82 15.68
N LEU A 12 15.36 21.73 16.43
CA LEU A 12 15.22 20.39 15.89
C LEU A 12 13.90 20.18 15.17
N SER A 13 12.76 20.63 15.76
CA SER A 13 11.45 20.62 15.10
C SER A 13 11.48 21.37 13.77
N LEU A 14 12.06 22.58 13.73
CA LEU A 14 12.17 23.34 12.48
C LEU A 14 12.97 22.58 11.42
N LEU A 15 14.10 21.98 11.79
CA LEU A 15 14.93 21.18 10.87
C LEU A 15 14.25 19.91 10.37
N GLN A 16 13.26 19.38 11.11
CA GLN A 16 12.45 18.24 10.68
C GLN A 16 11.33 18.64 9.70
N LEU A 17 10.76 19.85 9.85
CA LEU A 17 9.67 20.35 9.01
C LEU A 17 10.07 20.68 7.57
N ARG A 18 11.30 21.12 7.34
CA ARG A 18 11.81 21.50 6.02
C ARG A 18 13.21 20.97 5.81
N ARG A 19 13.46 20.55 4.58
CA ARG A 19 14.75 19.96 4.20
C ARG A 19 15.93 20.95 4.35
N ASP A 20 15.74 22.19 3.94
CA ASP A 20 16.78 23.23 3.96
C ASP A 20 16.25 24.51 4.63
N TRP A 21 17.01 25.04 5.56
CA TRP A 21 16.71 26.26 6.30
C TRP A 21 17.83 27.29 6.18
N PRO A 22 17.58 28.49 5.64
CA PRO A 22 18.52 29.59 5.74
C PRO A 22 18.81 29.97 7.18
N GLY A 23 20.08 30.19 7.51
CA GLY A 23 20.47 30.58 8.88
C GLY A 23 19.73 31.79 9.45
N PRO A 24 19.56 32.90 8.69
CA PRO A 24 18.75 34.03 9.13
C PRO A 24 17.29 33.67 9.44
N ALA A 25 16.65 32.85 8.62
CA ALA A 25 15.27 32.44 8.82
C ALA A 25 15.08 31.58 10.10
N LEU A 26 16.06 30.74 10.45
CA LEU A 26 16.07 30.05 11.74
C LEU A 26 16.26 31.02 12.91
N ALA A 27 17.14 32.01 12.76
CA ALA A 27 17.38 33.03 13.79
C ALA A 27 16.09 33.81 14.08
N ASP A 28 15.37 34.26 13.05
CA ASP A 28 14.10 34.97 13.16
C ASP A 28 13.02 34.11 13.85
N ARG A 29 12.87 32.84 13.40
CA ARG A 29 11.89 31.93 13.98
C ARG A 29 12.13 31.57 15.45
N LEU A 30 13.40 31.54 15.84
CA LEU A 30 13.81 31.24 17.22
C LEU A 30 13.96 32.49 18.11
N GLY A 31 13.87 33.70 17.54
CA GLY A 31 14.07 34.96 18.25
C GLY A 31 15.48 35.14 18.77
N VAL A 32 16.51 34.67 18.04
CA VAL A 32 17.91 34.71 18.43
C VAL A 32 18.83 35.19 17.30
N SER A 33 20.11 35.42 17.60
CA SER A 33 21.09 35.76 16.57
C SER A 33 21.49 34.53 15.74
N THR A 34 21.97 34.75 14.52
CA THR A 34 22.57 33.70 13.67
C THR A 34 23.78 33.04 14.31
N ARG A 35 24.51 33.77 15.18
CA ARG A 35 25.61 33.23 15.99
C ARG A 35 25.06 32.21 17.00
N THR A 36 23.94 32.50 17.63
CA THR A 36 23.28 31.57 18.57
C THR A 36 22.82 30.33 17.86
N VAL A 37 22.18 30.49 16.69
CA VAL A 37 21.78 29.33 15.84
C VAL A 37 22.97 28.44 15.53
N ARG A 38 24.11 29.02 15.12
CA ARG A 38 25.35 28.25 14.85
C ARG A 38 25.81 27.46 16.06
N THR A 39 25.81 28.07 17.25
CA THR A 39 26.17 27.40 18.50
C THR A 39 25.21 26.27 18.83
N ASP A 40 23.92 26.46 18.62
CA ASP A 40 22.90 25.45 18.90
C ASP A 40 22.97 24.29 17.87
N ILE A 41 23.32 24.55 16.61
CA ILE A 41 23.62 23.54 15.62
C ILE A 41 24.81 22.67 16.07
N GLU A 42 25.89 23.26 16.57
CA GLU A 42 27.03 22.47 17.07
C GLU A 42 26.63 21.61 18.28
N ARG A 43 25.77 22.12 19.16
CA ARG A 43 25.22 21.33 20.26
C ARG A 43 24.38 20.14 19.76
N LEU A 44 23.53 20.34 18.76
CA LEU A 44 22.78 19.26 18.15
C LEU A 44 23.72 18.20 17.53
N ARG A 45 24.81 18.62 16.88
CA ARG A 45 25.85 17.71 16.36
C ARG A 45 26.50 16.90 17.48
N THR A 46 26.86 17.55 18.60
CA THR A 46 27.42 16.90 19.78
C THR A 46 26.44 15.87 20.39
N LEU A 47 25.11 16.14 20.29
CA LEU A 47 24.05 15.22 20.70
C LEU A 47 23.80 14.09 19.71
N GLY A 48 24.55 14.02 18.59
CA GLY A 48 24.45 12.96 17.60
C GLY A 48 23.51 13.25 16.44
N TYR A 49 22.93 14.47 16.34
CA TYR A 49 22.11 14.84 15.21
C TYR A 49 22.97 15.23 14.00
N PRO A 50 22.81 14.57 12.84
CA PRO A 50 23.59 14.86 11.64
C PRO A 50 23.11 16.13 10.94
N VAL A 51 23.50 17.30 11.44
CA VAL A 51 23.13 18.58 10.83
C VAL A 51 24.23 19.03 9.87
N HIS A 52 23.90 19.16 8.59
CA HIS A 52 24.78 19.67 7.56
C HIS A 52 24.60 21.17 7.39
N ALA A 53 25.71 21.88 7.12
CA ALA A 53 25.68 23.30 6.76
C ALA A 53 26.10 23.44 5.31
N THR A 54 25.35 24.26 4.54
CA THR A 54 25.71 24.69 3.20
C THR A 54 26.28 26.09 3.30
N PRO A 55 27.56 26.30 2.91
CA PRO A 55 28.17 27.65 2.96
C PRO A 55 27.62 28.54 1.84
N GLY A 56 27.72 29.89 2.01
CA GLY A 56 27.35 30.89 1.04
C GLY A 56 26.25 31.83 1.49
N VAL A 57 25.98 32.88 0.67
CA VAL A 57 24.96 33.91 0.97
C VAL A 57 23.56 33.30 1.04
N ALA A 58 23.29 32.27 0.24
CA ALA A 58 22.07 31.45 0.30
C ALA A 58 22.25 30.19 1.16
N GLY A 59 23.32 30.11 1.94
CA GLY A 59 23.66 28.97 2.77
C GLY A 59 22.69 28.75 3.93
N GLY A 60 22.65 27.51 4.40
CA GLY A 60 21.69 27.12 5.43
C GLY A 60 22.06 25.85 6.15
N TYR A 61 21.09 25.31 6.86
CA TYR A 61 21.20 24.09 7.62
C TYR A 61 20.14 23.08 7.22
N ARG A 62 20.51 21.80 7.18
CA ARG A 62 19.59 20.70 6.97
C ARG A 62 19.91 19.54 7.90
N LEU A 63 18.89 18.82 8.32
CA LEU A 63 19.06 17.55 9.00
C LEU A 63 19.43 16.49 7.98
N GLY A 64 20.54 15.81 8.17
CA GLY A 64 21.02 14.72 7.31
C GLY A 64 20.44 13.38 7.70
N SER A 65 20.67 12.38 6.85
CA SER A 65 20.40 10.97 7.17
C SER A 65 21.55 10.45 8.04
N GLY A 66 21.25 10.02 9.25
CA GLY A 66 22.22 9.38 10.15
C GLY A 66 22.12 7.85 10.12
N SER A 67 22.99 7.17 10.85
CA SER A 67 22.97 5.71 11.04
C SER A 67 21.80 5.25 11.93
N ALA A 68 21.19 6.15 12.69
CA ALA A 68 20.01 5.90 13.51
C ALA A 68 18.96 6.99 13.25
N LEU A 69 17.69 6.64 13.40
CA LEU A 69 16.60 7.60 13.32
C LEU A 69 16.71 8.54 14.54
N PRO A 70 16.86 9.87 14.34
CA PRO A 70 16.87 10.81 15.44
C PRO A 70 15.50 10.83 16.13
N PRO A 71 15.41 11.27 17.41
CA PRO A 71 14.11 11.45 18.08
C PRO A 71 13.19 12.31 17.22
N LEU A 72 12.01 11.78 16.91
CA LEU A 72 10.96 12.51 16.20
C LEU A 72 10.13 13.29 17.23
N LEU A 73 9.95 14.58 16.98
CA LEU A 73 9.02 15.41 17.74
C LEU A 73 7.68 15.35 17.00
N LEU A 74 6.79 14.50 17.49
CA LEU A 74 5.44 14.36 16.95
C LEU A 74 4.49 15.26 17.75
N ASP A 75 3.57 15.92 17.06
CA ASP A 75 2.42 16.53 17.73
C ASP A 75 1.39 15.46 18.14
N ASP A 76 0.31 15.89 18.79
CA ASP A 76 -0.70 14.98 19.34
C ASP A 76 -1.39 14.14 18.26
N ASP A 77 -1.76 14.77 17.16
CA ASP A 77 -2.48 14.11 16.07
C ASP A 77 -1.54 13.21 15.24
N GLU A 78 -0.30 13.62 15.03
CA GLU A 78 0.74 12.80 14.42
C GLU A 78 1.05 11.56 15.28
N ALA A 79 1.16 11.70 16.60
CA ALA A 79 1.40 10.59 17.51
C ALA A 79 0.25 9.57 17.49
N VAL A 80 -1.00 10.04 17.44
CA VAL A 80 -2.18 9.18 17.30
C VAL A 80 -2.20 8.49 15.93
N ALA A 81 -1.92 9.22 14.85
CA ALA A 81 -1.89 8.65 13.49
C ALA A 81 -0.84 7.56 13.36
N VAL A 82 0.39 7.78 13.86
CA VAL A 82 1.46 6.77 13.88
C VAL A 82 1.04 5.55 14.68
N THR A 83 0.40 5.75 15.85
CA THR A 83 -0.05 4.64 16.70
C THR A 83 -1.09 3.79 16.00
N ILE A 84 -2.11 4.41 15.37
CA ILE A 84 -3.13 3.69 14.59
C ILE A 84 -2.47 2.93 13.42
N GLY A 85 -1.52 3.57 12.72
CA GLY A 85 -0.76 2.93 11.66
C GLY A 85 -0.01 1.67 12.12
N LEU A 86 0.64 1.72 13.30
CA LEU A 86 1.33 0.57 13.89
C LEU A 86 0.36 -0.54 14.32
N VAL A 87 -0.79 -0.20 14.90
CA VAL A 87 -1.85 -1.17 15.23
C VAL A 87 -2.36 -1.86 13.96
N THR A 88 -2.59 -1.10 12.90
CA THR A 88 -3.01 -1.64 11.60
C THR A 88 -1.93 -2.54 11.00
N ALA A 89 -0.65 -2.16 11.08
CA ALA A 89 0.46 -2.96 10.57
C ALA A 89 0.65 -4.27 11.35
N ALA A 90 0.45 -4.23 12.67
CA ALA A 90 0.52 -5.44 13.52
C ALA A 90 -0.56 -6.50 13.17
N ASN A 91 -1.67 -6.07 12.55
CA ASN A 91 -2.79 -6.92 12.14
C ASN A 91 -3.00 -6.94 10.62
N GLY A 92 -2.02 -6.46 9.86
CA GLY A 92 -2.16 -6.20 8.42
C GLY A 92 -1.81 -7.39 7.53
N ALA A 93 -1.86 -7.13 6.22
CA ALA A 93 -1.61 -8.10 5.15
C ALA A 93 -0.10 -8.24 4.79
N ILE A 94 0.82 -7.73 5.63
CA ILE A 94 2.27 -7.82 5.38
C ILE A 94 2.89 -8.63 6.51
N THR A 95 3.35 -9.84 6.20
CA THR A 95 4.08 -10.69 7.14
C THR A 95 5.52 -10.20 7.35
N GLY A 96 6.05 -10.41 8.55
CA GLY A 96 7.42 -10.04 8.90
C GLY A 96 7.59 -8.63 9.47
N ILE A 97 6.51 -7.81 9.54
CA ILE A 97 6.54 -6.51 10.23
C ILE A 97 5.73 -6.49 11.52
N GLU A 98 4.92 -7.50 11.79
CA GLU A 98 3.99 -7.54 12.93
C GLU A 98 4.73 -7.37 14.25
N GLU A 99 5.76 -8.17 14.48
CA GLU A 99 6.57 -8.11 15.70
C GLU A 99 7.30 -6.77 15.84
N MET A 100 7.78 -6.22 14.72
CA MET A 100 8.41 -4.89 14.71
C MET A 100 7.41 -3.79 15.02
N ALA A 101 6.18 -3.89 14.47
CA ALA A 101 5.10 -2.96 14.74
C ALA A 101 4.67 -3.01 16.22
N VAL A 102 4.53 -4.21 16.79
CA VAL A 102 4.23 -4.39 18.22
C VAL A 102 5.33 -3.80 19.10
N ARG A 103 6.60 -4.05 18.79
CA ARG A 103 7.73 -3.46 19.54
C ARG A 103 7.76 -1.93 19.43
N ALA A 104 7.50 -1.37 18.25
CA ALA A 104 7.44 0.08 18.04
C ALA A 104 6.27 0.70 18.82
N LEU A 105 5.10 0.03 18.77
CA LEU A 105 3.91 0.44 19.51
C LEU A 105 4.15 0.47 21.02
N ALA A 106 4.80 -0.55 21.59
CA ALA A 106 5.13 -0.61 23.01
C ALA A 106 6.04 0.54 23.42
N LYS A 107 7.07 0.89 22.61
CA LYS A 107 7.94 2.04 22.88
C LYS A 107 7.17 3.36 22.82
N LEU A 108 6.28 3.52 21.85
CA LEU A 108 5.48 4.73 21.68
C LEU A 108 4.52 4.92 22.86
N GLN A 109 3.84 3.84 23.28
CA GLN A 109 2.93 3.88 24.44
C GLN A 109 3.60 4.30 25.75
N GLN A 110 4.88 3.97 25.93
CA GLN A 110 5.64 4.39 27.13
C GLN A 110 5.86 5.91 27.19
N VAL A 111 5.97 6.60 26.06
CA VAL A 111 6.26 8.03 25.99
C VAL A 111 5.01 8.88 25.72
N LEU A 112 3.89 8.27 25.33
CA LEU A 112 2.64 9.00 25.10
C LEU A 112 2.11 9.62 26.40
N PRO A 113 1.69 10.91 26.38
CA PRO A 113 0.92 11.51 27.46
C PRO A 113 -0.35 10.71 27.77
N SER A 114 -0.78 10.71 29.05
CA SER A 114 -1.94 9.91 29.49
C SER A 114 -3.22 10.16 28.70
N ARG A 115 -3.49 11.41 28.29
CA ARG A 115 -4.65 11.79 27.47
C ARG A 115 -4.62 11.15 26.07
N LEU A 116 -3.43 11.05 25.45
CA LEU A 116 -3.28 10.43 24.12
C LEU A 116 -3.32 8.90 24.23
N ARG A 117 -2.73 8.35 25.29
CA ARG A 117 -2.80 6.92 25.58
C ARG A 117 -4.25 6.48 25.73
N HIS A 118 -5.06 7.21 26.51
CA HIS A 118 -6.49 6.93 26.63
C HIS A 118 -7.23 7.02 25.30
N ARG A 119 -6.93 8.02 24.44
CA ARG A 119 -7.53 8.14 23.11
C ARG A 119 -7.21 6.93 22.24
N VAL A 120 -5.97 6.43 22.27
CA VAL A 120 -5.55 5.23 21.54
C VAL A 120 -6.22 3.98 22.12
N GLU A 121 -6.27 3.84 23.44
CA GLU A 121 -6.92 2.71 24.11
C GLU A 121 -8.40 2.60 23.75
N VAL A 122 -9.13 3.72 23.78
CA VAL A 122 -10.55 3.77 23.37
C VAL A 122 -10.72 3.32 21.91
N LEU A 123 -9.88 3.82 20.99
CA LEU A 123 -9.94 3.44 19.59
C LEU A 123 -9.61 1.95 19.38
N THR A 124 -8.58 1.45 20.06
CA THR A 124 -8.17 0.04 19.96
C THR A 124 -9.21 -0.89 20.56
N ALA A 125 -9.79 -0.53 21.72
CA ALA A 125 -10.85 -1.32 22.37
C ALA A 125 -12.17 -1.32 21.58
N ALA A 126 -12.45 -0.24 20.84
CA ALA A 126 -13.62 -0.15 19.98
C ALA A 126 -13.42 -0.85 18.61
N THR A 127 -12.21 -1.28 18.31
CA THR A 127 -11.87 -1.90 17.02
C THR A 127 -11.60 -3.38 17.22
N VAL A 128 -12.43 -4.22 16.63
CA VAL A 128 -12.19 -5.68 16.57
C VAL A 128 -11.55 -5.98 15.22
N HIS A 129 -10.34 -6.56 15.25
CA HIS A 129 -9.72 -7.10 14.06
C HIS A 129 -10.41 -8.43 13.72
N VAL A 130 -11.11 -8.45 12.59
CA VAL A 130 -11.62 -9.71 12.02
C VAL A 130 -10.54 -10.21 11.07
N PRO A 131 -9.90 -11.36 11.34
CA PRO A 131 -8.93 -11.94 10.41
C PRO A 131 -9.62 -12.16 9.06
N GLY A 132 -9.00 -11.63 8.00
CA GLY A 132 -9.43 -11.97 6.65
C GLY A 132 -8.83 -13.30 6.21
N ASP A 133 -9.11 -13.71 4.97
CA ASP A 133 -8.50 -14.91 4.39
C ASP A 133 -6.97 -14.80 4.49
N GLU A 134 -6.34 -15.74 5.20
CA GLU A 134 -4.89 -15.80 5.44
C GLU A 134 -4.08 -15.97 4.16
N GLU A 135 -4.72 -16.31 3.06
CA GLU A 135 -4.11 -16.59 1.76
C GLU A 135 -3.51 -15.36 1.03
N SER A 136 -3.56 -14.16 1.61
CA SER A 136 -3.20 -12.93 0.89
C SER A 136 -2.15 -12.07 1.60
N THR A 137 -1.30 -12.65 2.43
CA THR A 137 -0.20 -11.91 3.07
C THR A 137 1.04 -11.87 2.17
N VAL A 138 1.79 -10.78 2.24
CA VAL A 138 3.04 -10.57 1.48
C VAL A 138 4.20 -10.42 2.46
N ASP A 139 5.29 -11.15 2.24
CA ASP A 139 6.50 -10.99 3.04
C ASP A 139 7.14 -9.61 2.80
N ALA A 140 7.46 -8.91 3.89
CA ALA A 140 8.13 -7.62 3.86
C ALA A 140 9.47 -7.67 3.10
N ALA A 141 10.19 -8.79 3.14
CA ALA A 141 11.41 -8.98 2.39
C ALA A 141 11.17 -8.97 0.87
N VAL A 142 10.08 -9.56 0.40
CA VAL A 142 9.68 -9.53 -1.02
C VAL A 142 9.35 -8.10 -1.46
N LEU A 143 8.57 -7.36 -0.67
CA LEU A 143 8.28 -5.95 -0.95
C LEU A 143 9.56 -5.12 -1.04
N THR A 144 10.50 -5.34 -0.11
CA THR A 144 11.78 -4.63 -0.09
C THR A 144 12.63 -4.96 -1.30
N ALA A 145 12.71 -6.24 -1.70
CA ALA A 145 13.46 -6.69 -2.88
C ALA A 145 12.89 -6.06 -4.16
N VAL A 146 11.57 -6.09 -4.33
CA VAL A 146 10.89 -5.48 -5.49
C VAL A 146 11.12 -3.96 -5.51
N ALA A 147 10.97 -3.27 -4.37
CA ALA A 147 11.22 -1.83 -4.27
C ALA A 147 12.68 -1.48 -4.59
N GLY A 148 13.63 -2.31 -4.13
CA GLY A 148 15.04 -2.18 -4.43
C GLY A 148 15.34 -2.26 -5.92
N ALA A 149 14.79 -3.26 -6.61
CA ALA A 149 14.93 -3.45 -8.06
C ALA A 149 14.34 -2.28 -8.86
N ILE A 150 13.14 -1.79 -8.48
CA ILE A 150 12.53 -0.60 -9.08
C ILE A 150 13.45 0.62 -8.94
N ARG A 151 13.94 0.87 -7.72
CA ARG A 151 14.80 2.03 -7.44
C ARG A 151 16.12 1.99 -8.20
N ALA A 152 16.73 0.80 -8.31
CA ALA A 152 17.99 0.59 -9.02
C ALA A 152 17.82 0.50 -10.55
N SER A 153 16.57 0.45 -11.06
CA SER A 153 16.25 0.15 -12.44
C SER A 153 16.91 -1.16 -12.91
N GLU A 154 16.86 -2.20 -12.08
CA GLU A 154 17.39 -3.52 -12.35
C GLU A 154 16.26 -4.48 -12.69
N ARG A 155 16.47 -5.37 -13.68
CA ARG A 155 15.52 -6.41 -14.01
C ARG A 155 15.31 -7.31 -12.80
N LEU A 156 14.07 -7.67 -12.54
CA LEU A 156 13.68 -8.58 -11.46
C LEU A 156 13.38 -9.95 -12.07
N ARG A 157 14.10 -10.97 -11.61
CA ARG A 157 13.85 -12.37 -11.96
C ARG A 157 13.17 -13.03 -10.78
N PHE A 158 12.10 -13.77 -11.04
CA PHE A 158 11.35 -14.46 -10.00
C PHE A 158 10.63 -15.69 -10.53
N ASP A 159 10.36 -16.62 -9.64
CA ASP A 159 9.36 -17.65 -9.88
C ASP A 159 7.98 -17.10 -9.52
N TYR A 160 7.04 -17.34 -10.37
CA TYR A 160 5.67 -16.88 -10.24
C TYR A 160 4.71 -18.06 -10.25
N GLU A 161 4.01 -18.23 -9.16
CA GLU A 161 2.93 -19.19 -9.08
C GLU A 161 1.67 -18.61 -9.71
N SER A 162 1.38 -19.06 -10.93
CA SER A 162 0.14 -18.65 -11.57
C SER A 162 -1.05 -19.24 -10.80
N HIS A 163 -2.22 -18.68 -11.11
CA HIS A 163 -3.50 -19.14 -10.54
C HIS A 163 -3.83 -20.61 -10.80
N SER A 164 -3.36 -21.16 -11.96
CA SER A 164 -3.48 -22.58 -12.30
C SER A 164 -2.49 -23.49 -11.54
N GLY A 165 -1.73 -22.96 -10.58
CA GLY A 165 -0.71 -23.71 -9.85
C GLY A 165 0.53 -24.03 -10.70
N THR A 166 0.61 -23.55 -11.96
CA THR A 166 1.77 -23.81 -12.80
C THR A 166 2.86 -22.81 -12.49
N PRO A 167 4.00 -23.25 -11.95
CA PRO A 167 5.13 -22.35 -11.71
C PRO A 167 5.72 -21.89 -13.04
N SER A 168 6.08 -20.62 -13.12
CA SER A 168 6.74 -20.05 -14.28
C SER A 168 7.81 -19.09 -13.84
N SER A 169 8.99 -19.16 -14.47
CA SER A 169 10.05 -18.17 -14.25
C SER A 169 9.75 -16.91 -15.08
N ARG A 170 10.01 -15.75 -14.52
CA ARG A 170 9.80 -14.45 -15.15
C ARG A 170 11.07 -13.61 -15.09
N ASP A 171 11.32 -12.85 -16.16
CA ASP A 171 12.31 -11.79 -16.24
C ASP A 171 11.59 -10.51 -16.65
N VAL A 172 11.54 -9.53 -15.75
CA VAL A 172 10.74 -8.32 -15.95
C VAL A 172 11.53 -7.04 -15.66
N GLU A 173 11.14 -5.95 -16.30
CA GLU A 173 11.57 -4.60 -15.95
C GLU A 173 10.52 -4.02 -14.97
N PRO A 174 10.78 -4.01 -13.65
CA PRO A 174 9.81 -3.59 -12.66
C PRO A 174 9.62 -2.07 -12.71
N HIS A 175 8.37 -1.60 -12.64
CA HIS A 175 8.06 -0.18 -12.78
C HIS A 175 7.45 0.44 -11.52
N ARG A 176 6.33 -0.11 -11.02
CA ARG A 176 5.63 0.38 -9.83
C ARG A 176 5.01 -0.75 -9.04
N MET A 177 5.01 -0.60 -7.71
CA MET A 177 4.13 -1.36 -6.84
C MET A 177 2.87 -0.56 -6.55
N VAL A 178 1.73 -1.24 -6.57
CA VAL A 178 0.42 -0.68 -6.30
C VAL A 178 -0.26 -1.49 -5.21
N HIS A 179 -0.70 -0.80 -4.15
CA HIS A 179 -1.52 -1.40 -3.11
C HIS A 179 -2.99 -1.16 -3.45
N TRP A 180 -3.77 -2.22 -3.65
CA TRP A 180 -5.19 -2.12 -3.94
C TRP A 180 -6.01 -3.11 -3.10
N GLY A 181 -6.92 -2.58 -2.33
CA GLY A 181 -7.65 -3.35 -1.33
C GLY A 181 -6.71 -3.89 -0.26
N ARG A 182 -6.56 -5.20 -0.20
CA ARG A 182 -5.65 -5.90 0.75
C ARG A 182 -4.44 -6.53 0.06
N ARG A 183 -4.19 -6.22 -1.22
CA ARG A 183 -3.19 -6.89 -2.04
C ARG A 183 -2.19 -5.93 -2.65
N TRP A 184 -0.99 -6.42 -2.83
CA TRP A 184 0.07 -5.72 -3.53
C TRP A 184 0.25 -6.27 -4.94
N TYR A 185 0.41 -5.37 -5.88
CA TYR A 185 0.60 -5.66 -7.29
C TYR A 185 1.88 -5.00 -7.79
N LEU A 186 2.61 -5.71 -8.65
CA LEU A 186 3.74 -5.18 -9.40
C LEU A 186 3.32 -4.96 -10.84
N VAL A 187 3.41 -3.72 -11.32
CA VAL A 187 3.33 -3.39 -12.75
C VAL A 187 4.74 -3.44 -13.31
N ALA A 188 4.95 -4.29 -14.32
CA ALA A 188 6.25 -4.51 -14.92
C ALA A 188 6.11 -4.82 -16.42
N TRP A 189 7.18 -4.55 -17.17
CA TRP A 189 7.33 -5.00 -18.54
C TRP A 189 7.92 -6.41 -18.57
N ASP A 190 7.17 -7.38 -19.05
CA ASP A 190 7.61 -8.75 -19.21
C ASP A 190 8.51 -8.84 -20.46
N VAL A 191 9.80 -9.13 -20.26
CA VAL A 191 10.80 -9.06 -21.30
C VAL A 191 10.59 -10.15 -22.36
N GLU A 192 10.16 -11.34 -21.94
CA GLU A 192 9.93 -12.47 -22.85
C GLU A 192 8.67 -12.28 -23.70
N ARG A 193 7.67 -11.62 -23.15
CA ARG A 193 6.39 -11.42 -23.82
C ARG A 193 6.29 -10.09 -24.57
N GLY A 194 7.21 -9.16 -24.30
CA GLY A 194 7.21 -7.84 -24.93
C GLY A 194 5.98 -6.99 -24.59
N ASP A 195 5.42 -7.16 -23.38
CA ASP A 195 4.20 -6.48 -22.99
C ASP A 195 4.17 -6.15 -21.48
N TRP A 196 3.35 -5.16 -21.13
CA TRP A 196 3.09 -4.79 -19.76
C TRP A 196 2.22 -5.83 -19.05
N ARG A 197 2.64 -6.21 -17.83
CA ARG A 197 1.91 -7.16 -17.01
C ARG A 197 1.80 -6.69 -15.58
N THR A 198 0.73 -7.15 -14.94
CA THR A 198 0.48 -6.94 -13.51
C THR A 198 0.61 -8.29 -12.80
N PHE A 199 1.48 -8.35 -11.80
CA PHE A 199 1.74 -9.54 -11.00
C PHE A 199 1.30 -9.31 -9.56
N ARG A 200 0.70 -10.29 -8.93
CA ARG A 200 0.44 -10.28 -7.48
C ARG A 200 1.76 -10.52 -6.74
N VAL A 201 2.09 -9.64 -5.82
CA VAL A 201 3.38 -9.71 -5.11
C VAL A 201 3.45 -10.90 -4.15
N ASP A 202 2.32 -11.32 -3.56
CA ASP A 202 2.20 -12.52 -2.71
C ASP A 202 2.49 -13.84 -3.45
N ARG A 203 2.59 -13.81 -4.79
CA ARG A 203 2.91 -14.97 -5.64
C ARG A 203 4.31 -14.88 -6.26
N ILE A 204 5.11 -13.91 -5.83
CA ILE A 204 6.46 -13.67 -6.32
C ILE A 204 7.46 -14.30 -5.36
N THR A 205 8.33 -15.17 -5.89
CA THR A 205 9.53 -15.62 -5.19
C THR A 205 10.76 -15.04 -5.92
N PRO A 206 11.35 -13.95 -5.39
CA PRO A 206 12.48 -13.28 -6.05
C PRO A 206 13.69 -14.19 -6.17
N LYS A 207 14.41 -14.08 -7.30
CA LYS A 207 15.72 -14.75 -7.52
C LYS A 207 16.83 -13.73 -7.35
N ILE A 208 17.84 -14.09 -6.56
CA ILE A 208 19.03 -13.27 -6.32
C ILE A 208 20.21 -13.91 -7.08
N PRO A 209 21.05 -13.10 -7.72
CA PRO A 209 21.02 -11.63 -7.85
C PRO A 209 19.98 -11.16 -8.88
N ASN A 210 19.63 -9.85 -8.82
CA ASN A 210 18.83 -9.19 -9.84
C ASN A 210 19.47 -9.29 -11.23
N GLY A 211 18.69 -9.03 -12.27
CA GLY A 211 19.18 -8.95 -13.64
C GLY A 211 19.89 -7.62 -13.96
N PRO A 212 20.26 -7.41 -15.23
CA PRO A 212 20.94 -6.19 -15.66
C PRO A 212 20.07 -4.95 -15.50
N ARG A 213 20.70 -3.78 -15.48
CA ARG A 213 19.98 -2.48 -15.48
C ARG A 213 19.30 -2.25 -16.80
N PHE A 214 18.17 -1.55 -16.75
CA PHE A 214 17.38 -1.16 -17.91
C PHE A 214 17.05 0.32 -17.88
N THR A 215 16.65 0.87 -19.03
CA THR A 215 16.13 2.24 -19.10
C THR A 215 14.63 2.22 -18.80
N PRO A 216 14.16 2.91 -17.74
CA PRO A 216 12.75 2.90 -17.37
C PRO A 216 11.86 3.45 -18.49
N ARG A 217 10.78 2.76 -18.77
CA ARG A 217 9.73 3.21 -19.70
C ARG A 217 8.84 4.21 -18.99
N ALA A 218 8.47 5.28 -19.67
CA ALA A 218 7.54 6.26 -19.10
C ALA A 218 6.11 5.67 -19.04
N LEU A 219 5.46 5.81 -17.89
CA LEU A 219 4.04 5.57 -17.67
C LEU A 219 3.49 6.65 -16.75
N SER A 220 2.33 7.18 -17.07
CA SER A 220 1.61 8.08 -16.18
C SER A 220 0.97 7.32 -15.02
N GLU A 221 0.59 8.02 -13.97
CA GLU A 221 -0.11 7.40 -12.83
C GLU A 221 -1.48 6.85 -13.27
N GLU A 222 -2.16 7.53 -14.19
CA GLU A 222 -3.42 7.09 -14.76
C GLU A 222 -3.27 5.78 -15.54
N GLU A 223 -2.22 5.67 -16.37
CA GLU A 223 -1.93 4.44 -17.12
C GLU A 223 -1.60 3.27 -16.19
N ILE A 224 -0.87 3.53 -15.09
CA ILE A 224 -0.57 2.52 -14.07
C ILE A 224 -1.86 2.06 -13.41
N ALA A 225 -2.69 2.99 -12.94
CA ALA A 225 -3.97 2.68 -12.29
C ALA A 225 -4.89 1.88 -13.21
N GLU A 226 -4.95 2.26 -14.49
CA GLU A 226 -5.76 1.56 -15.48
C GLU A 226 -5.24 0.13 -15.78
N ARG A 227 -3.91 -0.04 -15.86
CA ARG A 227 -3.30 -1.36 -16.03
C ARG A 227 -3.56 -2.27 -14.84
N VAL A 228 -3.51 -1.72 -13.62
CA VAL A 228 -3.84 -2.49 -12.42
C VAL A 228 -5.32 -2.86 -12.42
N ARG A 229 -6.23 -1.92 -12.72
CA ARG A 229 -7.66 -2.22 -12.83
C ARG A 229 -7.92 -3.36 -13.82
N ARG A 230 -7.41 -3.26 -15.05
CA ARG A 230 -7.52 -4.32 -16.06
C ARG A 230 -6.83 -5.62 -15.63
N GLY A 231 -5.60 -5.53 -15.12
CA GLY A 231 -4.84 -6.70 -14.70
C GLY A 231 -5.48 -7.42 -13.51
N VAL A 232 -6.09 -6.68 -12.57
CA VAL A 232 -6.84 -7.25 -11.46
C VAL A 232 -8.20 -7.78 -11.92
N GLY A 233 -8.87 -7.06 -12.85
CA GLY A 233 -10.18 -7.47 -13.37
C GLY A 233 -10.13 -8.70 -14.26
N THR A 234 -9.05 -8.95 -15.00
CA THR A 234 -9.03 -9.97 -16.04
C THR A 234 -7.90 -11.00 -15.96
N ALA A 235 -6.72 -10.64 -15.47
CA ALA A 235 -5.54 -11.50 -15.62
C ALA A 235 -5.12 -12.29 -14.38
N THR A 236 -5.55 -11.90 -13.19
CA THR A 236 -5.01 -12.43 -11.92
C THR A 236 -5.93 -13.39 -11.17
N TRP A 237 -7.17 -13.60 -11.67
CA TRP A 237 -8.16 -14.41 -10.97
C TRP A 237 -8.23 -15.88 -11.45
N ALA A 238 -8.58 -16.81 -10.50
CA ALA A 238 -8.81 -18.22 -10.75
C ALA A 238 -9.98 -18.47 -11.66
N TYR A 239 -10.99 -17.82 -11.29
CA TYR A 239 -12.27 -17.96 -11.92
C TYR A 239 -12.60 -16.64 -12.59
N ARG A 240 -12.93 -16.74 -13.88
CA ARG A 240 -13.37 -15.61 -14.69
C ARG A 240 -14.69 -15.99 -15.32
N ALA A 241 -15.52 -14.96 -15.51
CA ALA A 241 -16.76 -15.14 -16.23
C ALA A 241 -17.15 -13.84 -16.92
N ARG A 242 -17.73 -13.98 -18.11
CA ARG A 242 -18.54 -12.95 -18.71
C ARG A 242 -19.97 -13.17 -18.28
N VAL A 243 -20.56 -12.11 -17.76
CA VAL A 243 -21.92 -12.16 -17.21
C VAL A 243 -22.73 -11.06 -17.84
N ARG A 244 -23.81 -11.44 -18.54
CA ARG A 244 -24.79 -10.50 -19.07
C ARG A 244 -25.72 -10.09 -17.95
N MET A 245 -25.86 -8.80 -17.72
CA MET A 245 -26.66 -8.24 -16.64
C MET A 245 -27.80 -7.41 -17.20
N ALA A 246 -28.99 -7.57 -16.62
CA ALA A 246 -30.21 -6.87 -17.06
C ALA A 246 -30.29 -5.47 -16.44
N ALA A 247 -29.31 -4.64 -16.73
CA ALA A 247 -29.26 -3.23 -16.35
C ALA A 247 -28.28 -2.46 -17.24
N PRO A 248 -28.47 -1.13 -17.41
CA PRO A 248 -27.52 -0.28 -18.12
C PRO A 248 -26.11 -0.34 -17.51
N ALA A 249 -25.07 -0.23 -18.34
CA ALA A 249 -23.68 -0.33 -17.93
C ALA A 249 -23.31 0.66 -16.80
N GLU A 250 -23.88 1.85 -16.79
CA GLU A 250 -23.62 2.87 -15.75
C GLU A 250 -24.14 2.43 -14.37
N VAL A 251 -25.28 1.76 -14.32
CA VAL A 251 -25.86 1.23 -13.08
C VAL A 251 -24.96 0.15 -12.51
N ILE A 252 -24.48 -0.74 -13.35
CA ILE A 252 -23.59 -1.83 -12.94
C ILE A 252 -22.21 -1.30 -12.52
N ARG A 253 -21.64 -0.32 -13.24
CA ARG A 253 -20.39 0.33 -12.83
C ARG A 253 -20.48 0.99 -11.44
N ALA A 254 -21.64 1.51 -11.07
CA ALA A 254 -21.85 2.11 -9.75
C ALA A 254 -21.99 1.08 -8.63
N ARG A 255 -22.43 -0.14 -8.93
CA ARG A 255 -22.70 -1.22 -7.95
C ARG A 255 -21.55 -2.24 -7.82
N MET A 256 -20.74 -2.36 -8.84
CA MET A 256 -19.65 -3.32 -8.89
C MET A 256 -18.31 -2.65 -8.51
N PRO A 257 -17.33 -3.43 -8.01
CA PRO A 257 -16.00 -2.91 -7.79
C PRO A 257 -15.39 -2.29 -9.07
N ALA A 258 -14.65 -1.20 -8.94
CA ALA A 258 -14.04 -0.48 -10.06
C ALA A 258 -13.10 -1.34 -10.96
N ALA A 259 -12.73 -2.53 -10.50
CA ALA A 259 -11.95 -3.51 -11.24
C ALA A 259 -12.75 -4.31 -12.28
N VAL A 260 -14.09 -4.26 -12.19
CA VAL A 260 -14.98 -4.97 -13.12
C VAL A 260 -15.12 -4.15 -14.39
N GLU A 261 -14.68 -4.71 -15.51
CA GLU A 261 -14.91 -4.11 -16.83
C GLU A 261 -16.36 -4.37 -17.24
N VAL A 262 -17.07 -3.30 -17.62
CA VAL A 262 -18.48 -3.38 -17.99
C VAL A 262 -18.67 -2.76 -19.36
N GLU A 263 -19.07 -3.59 -20.34
CA GLU A 263 -19.36 -3.21 -21.71
C GLU A 263 -20.87 -3.04 -21.91
N PRO A 264 -21.34 -1.97 -22.53
CA PRO A 264 -22.75 -1.84 -22.88
C PRO A 264 -23.20 -2.93 -23.86
N ASP A 265 -24.39 -3.51 -23.64
CA ASP A 265 -25.04 -4.47 -24.54
C ASP A 265 -26.48 -3.99 -24.81
N GLY A 266 -26.59 -2.83 -25.43
CA GLY A 266 -27.84 -2.11 -25.63
C GLY A 266 -28.20 -1.16 -24.49
N PRO A 267 -29.41 -0.60 -24.50
CA PRO A 267 -29.81 0.41 -23.51
C PRO A 267 -30.11 -0.18 -22.11
N ASP A 268 -30.57 -1.43 -22.06
CA ASP A 268 -31.08 -2.06 -20.83
C ASP A 268 -30.20 -3.22 -20.33
N HIS A 269 -29.10 -3.52 -21.02
CA HIS A 269 -28.20 -4.62 -20.69
C HIS A 269 -26.74 -4.21 -20.79
N CYS A 270 -25.89 -4.96 -20.10
CA CYS A 270 -24.46 -4.86 -20.23
C CYS A 270 -23.79 -6.23 -20.02
N VAL A 271 -22.53 -6.36 -20.45
CA VAL A 271 -21.68 -7.52 -20.16
C VAL A 271 -20.61 -7.09 -19.17
N ALA A 272 -20.59 -7.74 -18.02
CA ALA A 272 -19.56 -7.53 -17.00
C ALA A 272 -18.53 -8.65 -17.08
N HIS A 273 -17.24 -8.26 -17.13
CA HIS A 273 -16.10 -9.17 -17.03
C HIS A 273 -15.70 -9.29 -15.56
N VAL A 274 -16.14 -10.35 -14.91
CA VAL A 274 -15.92 -10.58 -13.48
C VAL A 274 -14.84 -11.62 -13.23
N GLY A 275 -14.11 -11.47 -12.11
CA GLY A 275 -13.08 -12.41 -11.70
C GLY A 275 -12.95 -12.50 -10.18
N SER A 276 -12.57 -13.68 -9.70
CA SER A 276 -12.25 -13.94 -8.28
C SER A 276 -11.36 -15.17 -8.13
N ASP A 277 -10.77 -15.34 -6.96
CA ASP A 277 -10.04 -16.55 -6.58
C ASP A 277 -11.01 -17.70 -6.17
N SER A 278 -12.32 -17.41 -6.12
CA SER A 278 -13.32 -18.38 -5.69
C SER A 278 -14.68 -18.13 -6.39
N PRO A 279 -15.36 -19.17 -6.89
CA PRO A 279 -16.71 -19.05 -7.42
C PRO A 279 -17.69 -18.53 -6.38
N ARG A 280 -17.44 -18.83 -5.11
CA ARG A 280 -18.23 -18.34 -3.97
C ARG A 280 -18.23 -16.82 -3.89
N MET A 281 -17.04 -16.21 -4.04
CA MET A 281 -16.92 -14.75 -4.02
C MET A 281 -17.57 -14.10 -5.25
N LEU A 282 -17.47 -14.71 -6.42
CA LEU A 282 -18.19 -14.25 -7.61
C LEU A 282 -19.70 -14.25 -7.38
N THR A 283 -20.24 -15.35 -6.83
CA THR A 283 -21.66 -15.45 -6.48
C THR A 283 -22.11 -14.34 -5.52
N LEU A 284 -21.28 -14.02 -4.51
CA LEU A 284 -21.56 -12.93 -3.57
C LEU A 284 -21.59 -11.57 -4.28
N TYR A 285 -20.60 -11.24 -5.09
CA TYR A 285 -20.54 -9.96 -5.81
C TYR A 285 -21.66 -9.80 -6.81
N LEU A 286 -22.01 -10.87 -7.53
CA LEU A 286 -23.14 -10.84 -8.48
C LEU A 286 -24.47 -10.68 -7.74
N GLY A 287 -24.62 -11.32 -6.57
CA GLY A 287 -25.80 -11.15 -5.73
C GLY A 287 -25.95 -9.72 -5.18
N LEU A 288 -24.83 -9.05 -4.86
CA LEU A 288 -24.84 -7.66 -4.39
C LEU A 288 -25.20 -6.64 -5.49
N ALA A 289 -25.04 -7.02 -6.77
CA ALA A 289 -25.46 -6.16 -7.88
C ALA A 289 -26.99 -5.98 -7.94
N ASP A 290 -27.75 -6.92 -7.35
CA ASP A 290 -29.21 -6.89 -7.23
C ASP A 290 -29.92 -6.65 -8.57
N VAL A 291 -29.52 -7.40 -9.59
CA VAL A 291 -30.11 -7.45 -10.93
C VAL A 291 -30.14 -8.88 -11.44
N GLU A 292 -31.02 -9.17 -12.40
CA GLU A 292 -31.00 -10.43 -13.10
C GLU A 292 -29.73 -10.53 -13.98
N PHE A 293 -29.14 -11.73 -14.07
CA PHE A 293 -27.94 -11.95 -14.84
C PHE A 293 -27.86 -13.36 -15.41
N GLU A 294 -27.08 -13.51 -16.49
CA GLU A 294 -26.79 -14.76 -17.18
C GLU A 294 -25.28 -14.96 -17.29
N VAL A 295 -24.78 -16.13 -16.92
CA VAL A 295 -23.36 -16.50 -17.08
C VAL A 295 -23.13 -17.01 -18.50
N LEU A 296 -22.25 -16.32 -19.25
CA LEU A 296 -22.03 -16.61 -20.67
C LEU A 296 -20.98 -17.70 -20.94
N ASP A 297 -19.92 -17.78 -20.11
CA ASP A 297 -18.73 -18.58 -20.46
C ASP A 297 -18.02 -19.26 -19.29
N SER A 298 -18.65 -19.42 -18.13
CA SER A 298 -18.05 -20.07 -16.96
C SER A 298 -18.91 -21.20 -16.39
N PRO A 299 -18.74 -22.45 -16.85
CA PRO A 299 -19.48 -23.60 -16.30
C PRO A 299 -19.32 -23.76 -14.79
N ALA A 300 -18.10 -23.55 -14.27
CA ALA A 300 -17.81 -23.67 -12.85
C ALA A 300 -18.60 -22.66 -12.00
N LEU A 301 -18.79 -21.42 -12.47
CA LEU A 301 -19.61 -20.43 -11.82
C LEU A 301 -21.09 -20.81 -11.90
N ALA A 302 -21.55 -21.27 -13.07
CA ALA A 302 -22.95 -21.69 -13.26
C ALA A 302 -23.32 -22.85 -12.32
N GLU A 303 -22.49 -23.88 -12.22
CA GLU A 303 -22.66 -25.00 -11.29
C GLU A 303 -22.72 -24.52 -9.84
N HIS A 304 -21.83 -23.62 -9.47
CA HIS A 304 -21.78 -23.06 -8.11
C HIS A 304 -23.04 -22.24 -7.79
N LEU A 305 -23.54 -21.47 -8.74
CA LEU A 305 -24.80 -20.71 -8.60
C LEU A 305 -26.00 -21.63 -8.38
N VAL A 306 -26.10 -22.72 -9.16
CA VAL A 306 -27.16 -23.74 -8.99
C VAL A 306 -27.11 -24.36 -7.59
N ALA A 307 -25.92 -24.79 -7.16
CA ALA A 307 -25.72 -25.38 -5.85
C ALA A 307 -26.05 -24.40 -4.71
N THR A 308 -25.68 -23.11 -4.87
CA THR A 308 -25.95 -22.06 -3.90
C THR A 308 -27.44 -21.71 -3.85
N ALA A 309 -28.11 -21.59 -4.99
CA ALA A 309 -29.55 -21.37 -5.08
C ALA A 309 -30.36 -22.51 -4.41
N ALA A 310 -29.94 -23.75 -4.62
CA ALA A 310 -30.57 -24.90 -3.96
C ALA A 310 -30.41 -24.83 -2.42
N ARG A 311 -29.23 -24.39 -1.94
CA ARG A 311 -28.96 -24.19 -0.50
C ARG A 311 -29.84 -23.10 0.10
N PHE A 312 -29.97 -21.97 -0.58
CA PHE A 312 -30.81 -20.85 -0.14
C PHE A 312 -32.30 -21.21 -0.15
N ARG A 313 -32.77 -21.94 -1.15
CA ARG A 313 -34.16 -22.44 -1.17
C ARG A 313 -34.48 -23.32 0.01
N ARG A 314 -33.60 -24.28 0.35
CA ARG A 314 -33.77 -25.13 1.55
C ARG A 314 -33.76 -24.32 2.84
N ALA A 315 -32.85 -23.34 2.96
CA ALA A 315 -32.80 -22.46 4.14
C ALA A 315 -34.04 -21.60 4.31
N ALA A 316 -34.67 -21.18 3.21
CA ALA A 316 -35.91 -20.41 3.21
C ALA A 316 -37.17 -21.28 3.41
N GLY A 317 -37.04 -22.59 3.62
CA GLY A 317 -38.18 -23.49 3.84
C GLY A 317 -39.04 -23.73 2.59
N ARG A 318 -38.57 -23.39 1.41
CA ARG A 318 -39.25 -23.69 0.13
C ARG A 318 -38.60 -24.95 -0.46
N GLN A 319 -39.39 -26.02 -0.53
CA GLN A 319 -39.06 -27.24 -1.29
C GLN A 319 -39.09 -27.00 -2.78
#